data_5f9169e2676d6f50617a7843e601c311
#
_entry.id   5f9169e2676d6f50617a7843e601c311
#
_cell.length_a   1.000
_cell.length_b   1.000
_cell.length_c   1.000
_cell.angle_alpha   90.00
_cell.angle_beta   90.00
_cell.angle_gamma   90.00
#
_symmetry.space_group_name_H-M   'P 1'
#
loop_
_entity.id
_entity.type
_entity.pdbx_description
1 polymer ?
#
loop_
_entity_poly.entity_id
_entity_poly.type
_entity_poly.pdbx_seq_one_letter_code
_entity_poly.pdbx_strand_id
1 'polypeptide(L)'
;MPNPWNYFDWTEVMLAGEKVIISRSGFTNELGWEIYIRPENDIEKLGDLILESGKSLGMILTATPGFRARRIEAGLLSAGADFDHTTTPFEVGLGRYLDFDKNEFIGRDALIKADPKNRSWGLRVEKGIAIRGRYLEQGGIIKGRV
;
A
#
# COMPACT_ATOMS: atom_id res chain seq x y z
N MET A 1 -1.06 -8.64 24.39
CA MET A 1 -0.44 -8.47 23.05
C MET A 1 0.02 -9.83 22.54
N PRO A 2 -0.21 -10.20 21.26
CA PRO A 2 0.37 -11.41 20.66
C PRO A 2 1.91 -11.44 20.81
N ASN A 3 2.48 -12.63 21.04
CA ASN A 3 3.94 -12.78 21.10
C ASN A 3 4.32 -14.21 20.61
N PRO A 4 4.99 -14.38 19.47
CA PRO A 4 5.37 -13.30 18.55
C PRO A 4 4.17 -12.64 17.90
N TRP A 5 4.32 -11.39 17.47
CA TRP A 5 3.31 -10.69 16.70
C TRP A 5 3.69 -10.76 15.22
N ASN A 6 2.99 -11.62 14.47
CA ASN A 6 3.28 -11.84 13.05
C ASN A 6 2.66 -10.74 12.18
N TYR A 7 3.13 -10.66 10.93
CA TYR A 7 2.55 -9.74 9.97
C TYR A 7 1.08 -10.10 9.72
N PHE A 8 0.21 -9.11 9.74
CA PHE A 8 -1.26 -9.19 9.71
C PHE A 8 -1.95 -9.72 10.99
N ASP A 9 -1.21 -10.05 12.04
CA ASP A 9 -1.85 -10.25 13.34
C ASP A 9 -2.51 -8.95 13.82
N TRP A 10 -3.64 -9.07 14.49
CA TRP A 10 -4.35 -7.95 15.06
C TRP A 10 -4.94 -8.30 16.43
N THR A 11 -5.23 -7.29 17.22
CA THR A 11 -5.93 -7.45 18.50
C THR A 11 -6.65 -6.19 18.89
N GLU A 12 -7.67 -6.33 19.74
CA GLU A 12 -8.31 -5.19 20.41
C GLU A 12 -7.53 -4.82 21.67
N VAL A 13 -7.34 -3.53 21.87
CA VAL A 13 -6.68 -2.98 23.06
C VAL A 13 -7.39 -1.74 23.57
N MET A 14 -7.10 -1.37 24.80
CA MET A 14 -7.50 -0.08 25.38
C MET A 14 -6.33 0.90 25.29
N LEU A 15 -6.51 2.00 24.59
CA LEU A 15 -5.58 3.14 24.53
C LEU A 15 -6.29 4.39 25.01
N ALA A 16 -5.73 5.09 26.00
CA ALA A 16 -6.34 6.28 26.61
C ALA A 16 -7.80 6.10 27.07
N GLY A 17 -8.22 4.86 27.41
CA GLY A 17 -9.61 4.53 27.73
C GLY A 17 -10.50 4.25 26.53
N GLU A 18 -9.96 4.34 25.30
CA GLU A 18 -10.63 4.05 24.04
C GLU A 18 -10.36 2.61 23.58
N LYS A 19 -11.40 1.89 23.14
CA LYS A 19 -11.26 0.55 22.57
C LYS A 19 -10.93 0.66 21.08
N VAL A 20 -9.73 0.23 20.69
CA VAL A 20 -9.22 0.28 19.31
C VAL A 20 -8.71 -1.07 18.86
N ILE A 21 -8.54 -1.25 17.55
CA ILE A 21 -7.86 -2.42 16.99
C ILE A 21 -6.45 -1.97 16.56
N ILE A 22 -5.45 -2.75 16.97
CA ILE A 22 -4.08 -2.58 16.46
C ILE A 22 -3.74 -3.78 15.60
N SER A 23 -3.24 -3.53 14.39
CA SER A 23 -2.73 -4.54 13.49
C SER A 23 -1.26 -4.30 13.21
N ARG A 24 -0.47 -5.38 13.12
CA ARG A 24 0.88 -5.35 12.59
C ARG A 24 0.83 -5.36 11.07
N SER A 25 0.50 -4.24 10.50
CA SER A 25 0.40 -4.01 9.07
C SER A 25 0.92 -2.60 8.74
N GLY A 26 1.04 -2.30 7.46
CA GLY A 26 1.49 -1.01 6.99
C GLY A 26 1.69 -1.01 5.49
N PHE A 27 1.92 0.16 4.93
CA PHE A 27 2.02 0.38 3.48
C PHE A 27 3.38 0.98 3.07
N THR A 28 4.45 0.60 3.78
CA THR A 28 5.82 1.10 3.55
C THR A 28 6.87 -0.01 3.44
N ASN A 29 6.48 -1.27 3.67
CA ASN A 29 7.38 -2.42 3.82
C ASN A 29 8.38 -2.28 4.98
N GLU A 30 8.15 -1.34 5.88
CA GLU A 30 8.89 -1.20 7.14
C GLU A 30 8.09 -1.81 8.29
N LEU A 31 8.74 -2.01 9.43
CA LEU A 31 8.01 -2.40 10.63
C LEU A 31 7.01 -1.30 10.98
N GLY A 32 5.75 -1.65 10.96
CA GLY A 32 4.66 -0.72 11.15
C GLY A 32 3.49 -1.31 11.89
N TRP A 33 2.66 -0.41 12.37
CA TRP A 33 1.41 -0.69 13.06
C TRP A 33 0.32 0.22 12.54
N GLU A 34 -0.87 -0.31 12.37
CA GLU A 34 -2.07 0.44 12.02
C GLU A 34 -3.04 0.40 13.18
N ILE A 35 -3.53 1.55 13.58
CA ILE A 35 -4.53 1.70 14.65
C ILE A 35 -5.85 2.03 13.98
N TYR A 36 -6.80 1.11 14.08
CA TYR A 36 -8.15 1.30 13.56
C TYR A 36 -9.05 1.81 14.65
N ILE A 37 -9.62 2.97 14.41
CA ILE A 37 -10.53 3.68 15.31
C ILE A 37 -11.96 3.53 14.82
N ARG A 38 -12.91 3.67 15.75
CA ARG A 38 -14.35 3.66 15.49
C ARG A 38 -14.89 5.09 15.52
N PRO A 39 -16.08 5.36 14.95
CA PRO A 39 -16.68 6.68 14.95
C PRO A 39 -16.89 7.28 16.35
N GLU A 40 -17.09 6.44 17.34
CA GLU A 40 -17.29 6.83 18.73
C GLU A 40 -16.00 7.16 19.50
N ASN A 41 -14.82 6.83 18.94
CA ASN A 41 -13.56 7.08 19.63
C ASN A 41 -13.18 8.56 19.61
N ASP A 42 -12.57 9.02 20.70
CA ASP A 42 -11.96 10.34 20.82
C ASP A 42 -10.61 10.36 20.08
N ILE A 43 -10.63 10.82 18.82
CA ILE A 43 -9.48 10.82 17.92
C ILE A 43 -8.38 11.77 18.40
N GLU A 44 -8.76 12.92 18.95
CA GLU A 44 -7.80 13.93 19.43
C GLU A 44 -7.02 13.37 20.62
N LYS A 45 -7.73 12.83 21.59
CA LYS A 45 -7.12 12.18 22.76
C LYS A 45 -6.19 11.03 22.42
N LEU A 46 -6.57 10.19 21.44
CA LEU A 46 -5.70 9.11 20.94
C LEU A 46 -4.46 9.65 20.22
N GLY A 47 -4.63 10.66 19.39
CA GLY A 47 -3.54 11.35 18.70
C GLY A 47 -2.54 11.96 19.67
N ASP A 48 -3.02 12.71 20.65
CA ASP A 48 -2.20 13.33 21.68
C ASP A 48 -1.41 12.30 22.49
N LEU A 49 -2.06 11.20 22.90
CA LEU A 49 -1.38 10.11 23.62
C LEU A 49 -0.21 9.54 22.79
N ILE A 50 -0.44 9.26 21.51
CA ILE A 50 0.57 8.67 20.62
C ILE A 50 1.74 9.64 20.43
N LEU A 51 1.45 10.91 20.13
CA LEU A 51 2.45 11.94 19.92
C LEU A 51 3.29 12.18 21.17
N GLU A 52 2.67 12.30 22.33
CA GLU A 52 3.38 12.52 23.59
C GLU A 52 4.23 11.30 23.97
N SER A 53 3.69 10.07 23.80
CA SER A 53 4.43 8.84 24.09
C SER A 53 5.65 8.66 23.17
N GLY A 54 5.53 9.07 21.91
CA GLY A 54 6.60 8.94 20.91
C GLY A 54 7.67 10.04 20.99
N LYS A 55 7.37 11.16 21.64
CA LYS A 55 8.23 12.36 21.67
C LYS A 55 9.65 12.07 22.19
N SER A 56 9.77 11.37 23.31
CA SER A 56 11.06 11.00 23.89
C SER A 56 11.83 9.96 23.06
N LEU A 57 11.14 9.27 22.15
CA LEU A 57 11.70 8.28 21.23
C LEU A 57 12.07 8.87 19.86
N GLY A 58 11.94 10.18 19.69
CA GLY A 58 12.24 10.85 18.42
C GLY A 58 11.17 10.64 17.34
N MET A 59 9.93 10.28 17.72
CA MET A 59 8.82 10.16 16.76
C MET A 59 8.55 11.49 16.09
N ILE A 60 8.35 11.46 14.79
CA ILE A 60 7.96 12.61 13.98
C ILE A 60 6.65 12.35 13.25
N LEU A 61 5.80 13.35 13.20
CA LEU A 61 4.60 13.32 12.36
C LEU A 61 5.02 13.49 10.89
N THR A 62 4.57 12.59 10.02
CA THR A 62 4.82 12.70 8.58
C THR A 62 3.51 12.82 7.81
N ALA A 63 3.60 13.37 6.62
CA ALA A 63 2.45 13.55 5.74
C ALA A 63 2.48 12.56 4.56
N THR A 64 1.35 12.48 3.86
CA THR A 64 1.12 11.61 2.69
C THR A 64 2.24 11.59 1.63
N PRO A 65 2.95 12.69 1.29
CA PRO A 65 4.02 12.63 0.29
C PRO A 65 5.18 11.70 0.69
N GLY A 66 5.62 11.74 1.95
CA GLY A 66 6.67 10.85 2.45
C GLY A 66 6.23 9.38 2.42
N PHE A 67 5.01 9.12 2.81
CA PHE A 67 4.40 7.80 2.78
C PHE A 67 4.32 7.22 1.36
N ARG A 68 3.94 8.06 0.37
CA ARG A 68 3.90 7.66 -1.04
C ARG A 68 5.28 7.27 -1.59
N ALA A 69 6.32 8.02 -1.26
CA ALA A 69 7.66 7.70 -1.69
C ALA A 69 8.10 6.31 -1.17
N ARG A 70 7.88 6.05 0.12
CA ARG A 70 8.25 4.77 0.74
C ARG A 70 7.53 3.57 0.13
N ARG A 71 6.22 3.67 -0.14
CA ARG A 71 5.50 2.56 -0.77
C ARG A 71 6.00 2.26 -2.19
N ILE A 72 6.38 3.30 -2.95
CA ILE A 72 6.93 3.14 -4.31
C ILE A 72 8.30 2.46 -4.26
N GLU A 73 9.18 2.89 -3.34
CA GLU A 73 10.47 2.25 -3.11
C GLU A 73 10.31 0.77 -2.71
N ALA A 74 9.29 0.46 -1.94
CA ALA A 74 8.94 -0.89 -1.52
C ALA A 74 8.25 -1.73 -2.62
N GLY A 75 7.85 -1.13 -3.73
CA GLY A 75 7.11 -1.81 -4.81
C GLY A 75 5.65 -2.11 -4.45
N LEU A 76 5.08 -1.43 -3.47
CA LEU A 76 3.68 -1.61 -3.07
C LEU A 76 2.75 -0.83 -3.99
N LEU A 77 1.81 -1.54 -4.60
CA LEU A 77 0.84 -0.99 -5.55
C LEU A 77 -0.31 -0.30 -4.82
N SER A 78 -0.78 0.80 -5.40
CA SER A 78 -1.91 1.57 -4.88
C SER A 78 -3.03 1.64 -5.90
N ALA A 79 -4.22 1.25 -5.51
CA ALA A 79 -5.42 1.35 -6.34
C ALA A 79 -5.68 2.81 -6.77
N GLY A 80 -6.06 3.00 -8.02
CA GLY A 80 -6.28 4.31 -8.62
C GLY A 80 -4.99 5.09 -8.96
N ALA A 81 -3.82 4.60 -8.52
CA ALA A 81 -2.53 5.18 -8.89
C ALA A 81 -1.76 4.27 -9.85
N ASP A 82 -1.57 3.02 -9.48
CA ASP A 82 -0.77 2.05 -10.24
C ASP A 82 -1.64 1.06 -11.01
N PHE A 83 -2.88 0.86 -10.58
CA PHE A 83 -3.87 0.02 -11.25
C PHE A 83 -5.29 0.50 -10.94
N ASP A 84 -6.23 0.10 -11.76
CA ASP A 84 -7.66 0.34 -11.59
C ASP A 84 -8.48 -0.85 -12.12
N HIS A 85 -9.82 -0.67 -12.26
CA HIS A 85 -10.74 -1.70 -12.75
C HIS A 85 -10.50 -2.13 -14.21
N THR A 86 -9.65 -1.42 -14.96
CA THR A 86 -9.28 -1.76 -16.34
C THR A 86 -7.98 -2.58 -16.41
N THR A 87 -7.31 -2.78 -15.27
CA THR A 87 -6.00 -3.42 -15.18
C THR A 87 -6.14 -4.84 -14.64
N THR A 88 -5.55 -5.80 -15.32
CA THR A 88 -5.50 -7.18 -14.85
C THR A 88 -4.35 -7.41 -13.88
N PRO A 89 -4.42 -8.42 -13.00
CA PRO A 89 -3.31 -8.80 -12.12
C PRO A 89 -2.01 -9.14 -12.87
N PHE A 90 -2.10 -9.61 -14.11
CA PHE A 90 -0.91 -9.93 -14.92
C PHE A 90 -0.14 -8.69 -15.31
N GLU A 91 -0.84 -7.60 -15.64
CA GLU A 91 -0.24 -6.34 -16.07
C GLU A 91 0.56 -5.66 -14.95
N VAL A 92 0.19 -5.90 -13.71
CA VAL A 92 0.85 -5.32 -12.52
C VAL A 92 1.74 -6.31 -11.77
N GLY A 93 2.03 -7.46 -12.39
CA GLY A 93 2.96 -8.44 -11.82
C GLY A 93 2.39 -9.29 -10.68
N LEU A 94 1.09 -9.23 -10.43
CA LEU A 94 0.40 -10.01 -9.39
C LEU A 94 -0.09 -11.39 -9.86
N GLY A 95 0.15 -11.76 -11.11
CA GLY A 95 -0.27 -13.04 -11.69
C GLY A 95 0.21 -14.26 -10.89
N ARG A 96 1.36 -14.17 -10.23
CA ARG A 96 1.91 -15.24 -9.37
C ARG A 96 1.06 -15.56 -8.14
N TYR A 97 0.13 -14.69 -7.76
CA TYR A 97 -0.79 -14.88 -6.65
C TYR A 97 -2.14 -15.47 -7.08
N LEU A 98 -2.33 -15.71 -8.38
CA LEU A 98 -3.52 -16.35 -8.91
C LEU A 98 -3.35 -17.87 -8.87
N ASP A 99 -4.27 -18.52 -8.19
CA ASP A 99 -4.31 -19.98 -8.09
C ASP A 99 -5.37 -20.51 -9.06
N PHE A 100 -4.92 -20.93 -10.24
CA PHE A 100 -5.79 -21.49 -11.29
C PHE A 100 -6.13 -22.97 -11.06
N ASP A 101 -5.50 -23.63 -10.06
CA ASP A 101 -5.83 -25.01 -9.67
C ASP A 101 -7.15 -25.04 -8.87
N LYS A 102 -7.58 -23.91 -8.34
CA LYS A 102 -8.93 -23.76 -7.80
C LYS A 102 -9.98 -23.96 -8.89
N ASN A 103 -10.97 -24.80 -8.59
CA ASN A 103 -12.06 -25.09 -9.55
C ASN A 103 -12.81 -23.81 -9.96
N GLU A 104 -13.14 -22.96 -9.00
CA GLU A 104 -13.92 -21.72 -9.23
C GLU A 104 -13.43 -20.56 -8.36
N PHE A 105 -13.39 -19.38 -8.95
CA PHE A 105 -13.33 -18.07 -8.28
C PHE A 105 -13.83 -16.98 -9.22
N ILE A 106 -14.30 -15.88 -8.65
CA ILE A 106 -14.84 -14.75 -9.42
C ILE A 106 -13.78 -14.20 -10.37
N GLY A 107 -14.08 -14.15 -11.67
CA GLY A 107 -13.19 -13.63 -12.70
C GLY A 107 -12.22 -14.65 -13.32
N ARG A 108 -12.23 -15.94 -12.89
CA ARG A 108 -11.33 -16.97 -13.41
C ARG A 108 -11.32 -17.07 -14.93
N ASP A 109 -12.48 -17.18 -15.54
CA ASP A 109 -12.60 -17.35 -17.00
C ASP A 109 -12.17 -16.10 -17.77
N ALA A 110 -12.39 -14.92 -17.20
CA ALA A 110 -11.92 -13.67 -17.77
C ALA A 110 -10.39 -13.58 -17.73
N LEU A 111 -9.79 -14.01 -16.62
CA LEU A 111 -8.34 -14.02 -16.46
C LEU A 111 -7.64 -15.05 -17.36
N ILE A 112 -8.25 -16.23 -17.58
CA ILE A 112 -7.72 -17.21 -18.53
C ILE A 112 -7.68 -16.66 -19.96
N LYS A 113 -8.66 -15.84 -20.33
CA LYS A 113 -8.78 -15.21 -21.64
C LYS A 113 -8.01 -13.89 -21.75
N ALA A 114 -7.49 -13.38 -20.65
CA ALA A 114 -6.80 -12.11 -20.65
C ALA A 114 -5.48 -12.17 -21.44
N ASP A 115 -5.29 -11.19 -22.31
CA ASP A 115 -4.05 -10.99 -23.06
C ASP A 115 -3.33 -9.74 -22.48
N PRO A 116 -2.41 -9.91 -21.54
CA PRO A 116 -1.74 -8.78 -20.90
C PRO A 116 -0.71 -8.16 -21.86
N LYS A 117 -1.14 -7.18 -22.63
CA LYS A 117 -0.28 -6.46 -23.61
C LYS A 117 0.64 -5.46 -22.93
N ASN A 118 0.16 -4.85 -21.86
CA ASN A 118 0.90 -3.83 -21.12
C ASN A 118 1.45 -4.43 -19.82
N ARG A 119 2.54 -3.85 -19.32
CA ARG A 119 3.12 -4.23 -18.04
C ARG A 119 3.57 -3.00 -17.29
N SER A 120 3.30 -2.98 -15.99
CA SER A 120 3.84 -1.97 -15.10
C SER A 120 5.31 -2.24 -14.80
N TRP A 121 6.12 -1.18 -14.83
CA TRP A 121 7.55 -1.23 -14.56
C TRP A 121 7.93 -0.17 -13.54
N GLY A 122 8.88 -0.48 -12.70
CA GLY A 122 9.52 0.51 -11.85
C GLY A 122 10.42 1.44 -12.68
N LEU A 123 10.37 2.74 -12.37
CA LEU A 123 11.26 3.74 -12.99
C LEU A 123 12.25 4.25 -11.94
N ARG A 124 13.51 4.30 -12.33
CA ARG A 124 14.53 5.04 -11.60
C ARG A 124 14.87 6.31 -12.35
N VAL A 125 14.66 7.45 -11.72
CA VAL A 125 14.90 8.76 -12.30
C VAL A 125 16.21 9.30 -11.76
N GLU A 126 17.19 9.53 -12.63
CA GLU A 126 18.51 10.06 -12.22
C GLU A 126 18.49 11.57 -12.00
N LYS A 127 17.70 12.30 -12.77
CA LYS A 127 17.55 13.76 -12.67
C LYS A 127 16.09 14.16 -12.88
N GLY A 128 15.59 15.06 -12.03
CA GLY A 128 14.21 15.55 -12.10
C GLY A 128 13.23 14.67 -11.34
N ILE A 129 11.96 14.85 -11.61
CA ILE A 129 10.85 14.16 -10.96
C ILE A 129 9.97 13.53 -12.04
N ALA A 130 9.65 12.25 -11.86
CA ALA A 130 8.64 11.58 -12.69
C ALA A 130 7.25 12.17 -12.37
N ILE A 131 6.61 12.76 -13.37
CA ILE A 131 5.30 13.40 -13.22
C ILE A 131 4.22 12.45 -13.72
N ARG A 132 3.26 12.15 -12.86
CA ARG A 132 2.10 11.31 -13.20
C ARG A 132 1.39 11.82 -14.46
N GLY A 133 1.07 10.89 -15.36
CA GLY A 133 0.37 11.17 -16.61
C GLY A 133 1.25 11.64 -17.74
N ARG A 134 2.57 11.81 -17.54
CA ARG A 134 3.51 12.10 -18.62
C ARG A 134 3.90 10.85 -19.38
N TYR A 135 4.19 11.02 -20.66
CA TYR A 135 4.68 9.95 -21.49
C TYR A 135 6.20 9.79 -21.37
N LEU A 136 6.64 8.55 -21.46
CA LEU A 136 8.05 8.20 -21.62
C LEU A 136 8.34 8.07 -23.11
N GLU A 137 9.29 8.83 -23.60
CA GLU A 137 9.69 8.83 -25.00
C GLU A 137 11.13 8.41 -25.17
N GLN A 138 11.40 7.67 -26.22
CA GLN A 138 12.75 7.32 -26.67
C GLN A 138 12.81 7.39 -28.18
N GLY A 139 13.62 8.30 -28.70
CA GLY A 139 13.77 8.51 -30.18
C GLY A 139 12.45 8.93 -30.85
N GLY A 140 11.60 9.73 -30.17
CA GLY A 140 10.30 10.16 -30.67
C GLY A 140 9.20 9.10 -30.58
N ILE A 141 9.46 7.95 -29.97
CA ILE A 141 8.48 6.86 -29.81
C ILE A 141 8.03 6.80 -28.35
N ILE A 142 6.72 6.86 -28.14
CA ILE A 142 6.12 6.67 -26.81
C ILE A 142 6.33 5.22 -26.36
N LYS A 143 7.02 5.04 -25.25
CA LYS A 143 7.33 3.73 -24.64
C LYS A 143 6.44 3.40 -23.45
N GLY A 144 5.82 4.38 -22.83
CA GLY A 144 4.98 4.18 -21.70
C GLY A 144 4.43 5.50 -21.15
N ARG A 145 3.75 5.39 -20.01
CA ARG A 145 3.18 6.51 -19.26
C ARG A 145 3.51 6.37 -17.77
N VAL A 146 3.82 7.47 -17.12
CA VAL A 146 4.03 7.55 -15.67
C VAL A 146 2.72 7.66 -14.92
#